data_8a026a1853967df4d4acd5d6babcd9b4
#
_entry.id   8a026a1853967df4d4acd5d6babcd9b4
#
_cell.length_a   1.000
_cell.length_b   1.000
_cell.length_c   1.000
_cell.angle_alpha   90.00
_cell.angle_beta   90.00
_cell.angle_gamma   90.00
#
_symmetry.space_group_name_H-M   'P 1'
#
loop_
_entity.id
_entity.type
_entity.pdbx_description
1 polymer ?
#
loop_
_entity_poly.entity_id
_entity_poly.type
_entity_poly.pdbx_seq_one_letter_code
_entity_poly.pdbx_strand_id
1 'polypeptide(L)'
;MTSAQQPAEATAYWTVGPDQGELRAEGLPAPGPGEALVRTLYSGISKGTELVVHHASVPPCVAEQMRAPHQEGSFPGPVKFGYLSVGVVEEGPEDWAGQTVFCLHPHQDRYVVPVTSLTRVPDGVPPRRAVLTGTVETAVNGLWEAGPRLGDRIAVIGAGLVGGMVATLLRTFPLARLQLVDLDPARKKLADALGVDFAHPDDALPDCDIVFHCSASEGGLERSLKLVGDEGEIIEMSWYADRRVSLPLGEDFHARRLSIRASQVGAVARARRHRRTNADRLETAVALLKDPVFDAFLTGTSTFKELPDAVQQLSAGTLDALCHIIEYPTTESTR
;
A
#
# COMPACT_ATOMS: atom_id res chain seq x y z
N MET A 1 18.91 -39.14 -20.73
CA MET A 1 19.77 -38.07 -20.23
C MET A 1 18.93 -36.85 -20.23
N THR A 2 18.30 -36.50 -19.10
CA THR A 2 17.52 -35.28 -18.89
C THR A 2 18.52 -34.14 -18.84
N SER A 3 18.47 -33.26 -19.84
CA SER A 3 19.18 -31.99 -19.81
C SER A 3 18.77 -31.27 -18.54
N ALA A 4 19.68 -31.11 -17.60
CA ALA A 4 19.44 -30.22 -16.47
C ALA A 4 19.28 -28.81 -17.05
N GLN A 5 18.04 -28.31 -17.07
CA GLN A 5 17.74 -26.93 -17.41
C GLN A 5 18.53 -26.04 -16.43
N GLN A 6 19.36 -25.15 -16.95
CA GLN A 6 20.03 -24.18 -16.11
C GLN A 6 18.94 -23.39 -15.35
N PRO A 7 19.12 -23.14 -14.04
CA PRO A 7 18.17 -22.34 -13.30
C PRO A 7 18.00 -20.98 -14.00
N ALA A 8 16.75 -20.54 -14.16
CA ALA A 8 16.48 -19.21 -14.68
C ALA A 8 17.12 -18.19 -13.73
N GLU A 9 17.64 -17.10 -14.28
CA GLU A 9 18.18 -16.01 -13.48
C GLU A 9 17.10 -14.93 -13.32
N ALA A 10 17.06 -14.33 -12.14
CA ALA A 10 16.24 -13.16 -11.84
C ALA A 10 17.10 -12.09 -11.16
N THR A 11 16.62 -10.86 -11.20
CA THR A 11 17.21 -9.74 -10.47
C THR A 11 16.19 -9.22 -9.46
N ALA A 12 16.63 -9.02 -8.21
CA ALA A 12 15.81 -8.51 -7.13
C ALA A 12 16.44 -7.28 -6.47
N TYR A 13 15.60 -6.40 -5.92
CA TYR A 13 16.05 -5.28 -5.12
C TYR A 13 16.18 -5.68 -3.66
N TRP A 14 17.32 -5.36 -3.06
CA TRP A 14 17.65 -5.62 -1.66
C TRP A 14 17.99 -4.34 -0.93
N THR A 15 17.38 -4.12 0.23
CA THR A 15 17.90 -3.17 1.21
C THR A 15 18.98 -3.88 2.01
N VAL A 16 20.23 -3.43 1.86
CA VAL A 16 21.42 -4.13 2.40
C VAL A 16 21.90 -3.54 3.71
N GLY A 17 21.45 -2.34 4.02
CA GLY A 17 21.73 -1.61 5.26
C GLY A 17 20.92 -0.31 5.29
N PRO A 18 21.04 0.48 6.36
CA PRO A 18 20.36 1.77 6.45
C PRO A 18 20.71 2.66 5.26
N ASP A 19 19.67 3.16 4.58
CA ASP A 19 19.77 4.03 3.41
C ASP A 19 20.56 3.44 2.22
N GLN A 20 20.64 2.11 2.13
CA GLN A 20 21.40 1.43 1.09
C GLN A 20 20.55 0.35 0.44
N GLY A 21 20.36 0.45 -0.87
CA GLY A 21 19.68 -0.54 -1.69
C GLY A 21 20.46 -0.89 -2.94
N GLU A 22 20.39 -2.14 -3.37
CA GLU A 22 21.07 -2.62 -4.58
C GLU A 22 20.27 -3.67 -5.31
N LEU A 23 20.56 -3.88 -6.59
CA LEU A 23 20.04 -4.97 -7.39
C LEU A 23 20.99 -6.18 -7.30
N ARG A 24 20.42 -7.36 -7.02
CA ARG A 24 21.15 -8.64 -6.94
C ARG A 24 20.59 -9.63 -7.94
N ALA A 25 21.50 -10.32 -8.64
CA ALA A 25 21.14 -11.48 -9.43
C ALA A 25 20.90 -12.70 -8.53
N GLU A 26 19.85 -13.45 -8.82
CA GLU A 26 19.42 -14.63 -8.05
C GLU A 26 19.06 -15.78 -9.00
N GLY A 27 19.36 -17.00 -8.61
CA GLY A 27 18.87 -18.18 -9.33
C GLY A 27 17.40 -18.45 -8.96
N LEU A 28 16.56 -18.71 -9.94
CA LEU A 28 15.17 -19.12 -9.72
C LEU A 28 15.01 -20.63 -9.86
N PRO A 29 14.27 -21.29 -8.93
CA PRO A 29 13.84 -22.66 -9.14
C PRO A 29 12.83 -22.73 -10.30
N ALA A 30 12.72 -23.88 -10.94
CA ALA A 30 11.60 -24.17 -11.83
C ALA A 30 10.30 -24.26 -11.00
N PRO A 31 9.15 -23.78 -11.52
CA PRO A 31 7.89 -23.88 -10.79
C PRO A 31 7.49 -25.36 -10.58
N GLY A 32 7.11 -25.68 -9.35
CA GLY A 32 6.56 -26.98 -8.97
C GLY A 32 5.06 -27.08 -9.23
N PRO A 33 4.44 -28.24 -8.91
CA PRO A 33 3.00 -28.40 -9.01
C PRO A 33 2.24 -27.36 -8.18
N GLY A 34 1.33 -26.59 -8.80
CA GLY A 34 0.57 -25.53 -8.15
C GLY A 34 1.33 -24.23 -7.94
N GLU A 35 2.52 -24.10 -8.49
CA GLU A 35 3.30 -22.85 -8.55
C GLU A 35 3.27 -22.24 -9.95
N ALA A 36 3.59 -20.98 -10.03
CA ALA A 36 3.70 -20.23 -11.26
C ALA A 36 4.98 -19.39 -11.28
N LEU A 37 5.64 -19.36 -12.44
CA LEU A 37 6.67 -18.38 -12.77
C LEU A 37 5.97 -17.12 -13.30
N VAL A 38 6.18 -16.01 -12.60
CA VAL A 38 5.64 -14.69 -12.97
C VAL A 38 6.77 -13.81 -13.45
N ARG A 39 6.58 -13.19 -14.61
CA ARG A 39 7.44 -12.10 -15.11
C ARG A 39 6.77 -10.78 -14.75
N THR A 40 7.47 -9.95 -13.99
CA THR A 40 6.99 -8.64 -13.57
C THR A 40 6.91 -7.68 -14.76
N LEU A 41 5.81 -6.94 -14.84
CA LEU A 41 5.59 -5.83 -15.77
C LEU A 41 5.81 -4.50 -15.07
N TYR A 42 5.22 -4.38 -13.87
CA TYR A 42 5.24 -3.17 -13.06
C TYR A 42 5.34 -3.54 -11.59
N SER A 43 6.02 -2.69 -10.82
CA SER A 43 5.86 -2.66 -9.37
C SER A 43 5.68 -1.21 -8.91
N GLY A 44 5.25 -1.00 -7.67
CA GLY A 44 5.04 0.32 -7.11
C GLY A 44 5.82 0.50 -5.83
N ILE A 45 6.39 1.68 -5.61
CA ILE A 45 7.00 2.03 -4.34
C ILE A 45 5.93 2.64 -3.43
N SER A 46 5.68 1.98 -2.30
CA SER A 46 4.84 2.49 -1.21
C SER A 46 5.69 3.25 -0.21
N LYS A 47 5.87 4.56 -0.47
CA LYS A 47 6.78 5.45 0.27
C LYS A 47 6.71 5.28 1.80
N GLY A 48 5.49 5.18 2.37
CA GLY A 48 5.32 5.11 3.83
C GLY A 48 6.04 3.93 4.47
N THR A 49 5.77 2.73 4.02
CA THR A 49 6.31 1.49 4.62
C THR A 49 7.71 1.17 4.10
N GLU A 50 7.94 1.35 2.80
CA GLU A 50 9.23 0.96 2.22
C GLU A 50 10.38 1.86 2.69
N LEU A 51 10.13 3.14 2.96
CA LEU A 51 11.16 4.00 3.56
C LEU A 51 11.45 3.63 5.03
N VAL A 52 10.47 3.12 5.80
CA VAL A 52 10.74 2.57 7.14
C VAL A 52 11.73 1.41 7.05
N VAL A 53 11.58 0.53 6.06
CA VAL A 53 12.52 -0.57 5.81
C VAL A 53 13.87 -0.05 5.31
N HIS A 54 13.85 0.88 4.36
CA HIS A 54 15.07 1.49 3.80
C HIS A 54 15.94 2.18 4.87
N HIS A 55 15.30 2.87 5.83
CA HIS A 55 15.98 3.49 6.97
C HIS A 55 16.34 2.53 8.11
N ALA A 56 16.04 1.23 7.95
CA ALA A 56 16.24 0.22 9.01
C ALA A 56 15.50 0.56 10.33
N SER A 57 14.37 1.27 10.25
CA SER A 57 13.59 1.77 11.41
C SER A 57 12.50 0.81 11.89
N VAL A 58 12.48 -0.43 11.43
CA VAL A 58 11.53 -1.45 11.89
C VAL A 58 11.88 -1.87 13.32
N PRO A 59 10.96 -1.66 14.31
CA PRO A 59 11.27 -2.05 15.68
C PRO A 59 11.45 -3.57 15.81
N PRO A 60 12.51 -4.04 16.50
CA PRO A 60 12.77 -5.49 16.64
C PRO A 60 11.61 -6.29 17.24
N CYS A 61 10.85 -5.67 18.16
CA CYS A 61 9.74 -6.33 18.84
C CYS A 61 8.54 -6.67 17.94
N VAL A 62 8.43 -6.05 16.76
CA VAL A 62 7.36 -6.31 15.78
C VAL A 62 7.90 -6.81 14.43
N ALA A 63 9.22 -7.01 14.33
CA ALA A 63 9.88 -7.34 13.08
C ALA A 63 9.27 -8.56 12.37
N GLU A 64 8.96 -9.62 13.10
CA GLU A 64 8.36 -10.82 12.55
C GLU A 64 6.90 -10.61 12.13
N GLN A 65 6.12 -9.84 12.92
CA GLN A 65 4.72 -9.54 12.60
C GLN A 65 4.57 -8.60 11.40
N MET A 66 5.59 -7.78 11.13
CA MET A 66 5.58 -6.80 10.04
C MET A 66 6.26 -7.30 8.76
N ARG A 67 6.62 -8.60 8.71
CA ARG A 67 7.12 -9.20 7.47
C ARG A 67 6.06 -9.09 6.37
N ALA A 68 6.50 -8.66 5.19
CA ALA A 68 5.66 -8.74 4.00
C ALA A 68 5.58 -10.20 3.48
N PRO A 69 4.51 -10.56 2.76
CA PRO A 69 4.49 -11.82 2.02
C PRO A 69 5.70 -11.93 1.08
N HIS A 70 6.26 -13.13 0.95
CA HIS A 70 7.43 -13.41 0.10
C HIS A 70 8.70 -12.58 0.42
N GLN A 71 8.74 -11.90 1.57
CA GLN A 71 9.95 -11.23 2.03
C GLN A 71 11.05 -12.25 2.28
N GLU A 72 12.25 -11.99 1.76
CA GLU A 72 13.46 -12.75 2.08
C GLU A 72 14.41 -11.92 2.94
N GLY A 73 15.25 -12.59 3.72
CA GLY A 73 16.07 -11.92 4.72
C GLY A 73 15.26 -11.47 5.92
N SER A 74 15.84 -10.64 6.78
CA SER A 74 15.24 -10.20 8.03
C SER A 74 15.55 -8.73 8.29
N PHE A 75 14.64 -8.02 8.95
CA PHE A 75 14.93 -6.67 9.43
C PHE A 75 16.04 -6.66 10.49
N PRO A 76 16.93 -5.66 10.51
CA PRO A 76 16.92 -4.46 9.66
C PRO A 76 17.56 -4.65 8.28
N GLY A 77 18.07 -5.82 7.95
CA GLY A 77 18.67 -6.12 6.66
C GLY A 77 19.89 -7.05 6.76
N PRO A 78 20.39 -7.63 5.62
CA PRO A 78 19.82 -7.49 4.26
C PRO A 78 18.42 -8.08 4.13
N VAL A 79 17.54 -7.36 3.41
CA VAL A 79 16.15 -7.78 3.23
C VAL A 79 15.67 -7.46 1.81
N LYS A 80 15.01 -8.42 1.17
CA LYS A 80 14.27 -8.25 -0.08
C LYS A 80 12.83 -7.90 0.29
N PHE A 81 12.42 -6.67 -0.01
CA PHE A 81 11.15 -6.12 0.44
C PHE A 81 10.39 -5.43 -0.70
N GLY A 82 9.12 -5.22 -0.51
CA GLY A 82 8.15 -4.70 -1.45
C GLY A 82 6.90 -5.58 -1.46
N TYR A 83 5.79 -5.08 -2.00
CA TYR A 83 4.52 -5.83 -2.00
C TYR A 83 3.53 -5.35 -3.06
N LEU A 84 3.97 -4.58 -4.04
CA LEU A 84 3.11 -4.06 -5.11
C LEU A 84 3.63 -4.52 -6.48
N SER A 85 3.49 -5.81 -6.79
CA SER A 85 3.97 -6.41 -8.04
C SER A 85 2.81 -6.81 -8.94
N VAL A 86 2.92 -6.46 -10.22
CA VAL A 86 2.01 -6.90 -11.30
C VAL A 86 2.84 -7.53 -12.40
N GLY A 87 2.45 -8.72 -12.82
CA GLY A 87 3.17 -9.48 -13.84
C GLY A 87 2.27 -10.35 -14.71
N VAL A 88 2.90 -11.09 -15.60
CA VAL A 88 2.25 -12.11 -16.43
C VAL A 88 2.80 -13.47 -16.03
N VAL A 89 1.94 -14.46 -15.89
CA VAL A 89 2.32 -15.85 -15.66
C VAL A 89 2.95 -16.40 -16.93
N GLU A 90 4.26 -16.68 -16.90
CA GLU A 90 4.99 -17.30 -18.03
C GLU A 90 4.87 -18.82 -18.03
N GLU A 91 4.94 -19.45 -16.85
CA GLU A 91 4.82 -20.89 -16.65
C GLU A 91 3.96 -21.18 -15.42
N GLY A 92 3.14 -22.25 -15.47
CA GLY A 92 2.28 -22.65 -14.35
C GLY A 92 1.12 -23.52 -14.81
N PRO A 93 0.10 -23.73 -13.96
CA PRO A 93 -1.12 -24.43 -14.35
C PRO A 93 -1.78 -23.77 -15.55
N GLU A 94 -2.40 -24.59 -16.44
CA GLU A 94 -2.95 -24.15 -17.73
C GLU A 94 -3.93 -22.98 -17.62
N ASP A 95 -4.75 -22.94 -16.58
CA ASP A 95 -5.74 -21.85 -16.35
C ASP A 95 -5.11 -20.55 -15.85
N TRP A 96 -3.82 -20.54 -15.54
CA TRP A 96 -3.05 -19.36 -15.12
C TRP A 96 -2.10 -18.84 -16.21
N ALA A 97 -1.65 -19.69 -17.12
CA ALA A 97 -0.69 -19.30 -18.15
C ALA A 97 -1.19 -18.11 -18.98
N GLY A 98 -0.35 -17.10 -19.16
CA GLY A 98 -0.68 -15.85 -19.88
C GLY A 98 -1.55 -14.86 -19.10
N GLN A 99 -2.05 -15.20 -17.90
CA GLN A 99 -2.87 -14.29 -17.10
C GLN A 99 -2.04 -13.13 -16.54
N THR A 100 -2.61 -11.93 -16.56
CA THR A 100 -2.07 -10.80 -15.78
C THR A 100 -2.49 -10.94 -14.32
N VAL A 101 -1.52 -10.85 -13.42
CA VAL A 101 -1.72 -11.10 -11.99
C VAL A 101 -1.09 -10.00 -11.15
N PHE A 102 -1.70 -9.74 -9.99
CA PHE A 102 -1.10 -9.01 -8.88
C PHE A 102 -0.59 -9.99 -7.84
N CYS A 103 0.55 -9.66 -7.24
CA CYS A 103 1.12 -10.40 -6.12
C CYS A 103 1.70 -9.45 -5.07
N LEU A 104 1.52 -9.76 -3.80
CA LEU A 104 2.21 -9.10 -2.69
C LEU A 104 3.67 -9.59 -2.66
N HIS A 105 4.43 -9.25 -3.69
CA HIS A 105 5.81 -9.73 -3.88
C HIS A 105 6.80 -8.56 -3.88
N PRO A 106 8.03 -8.77 -3.35
CA PRO A 106 9.12 -7.81 -3.46
C PRO A 106 9.43 -7.38 -4.89
N HIS A 107 10.18 -6.29 -5.04
CA HIS A 107 10.66 -5.82 -6.33
C HIS A 107 11.66 -6.82 -6.94
N GLN A 108 11.19 -7.57 -7.92
CA GLN A 108 11.96 -8.59 -8.61
C GLN A 108 11.41 -8.76 -10.04
N ASP A 109 12.28 -9.00 -11.01
CA ASP A 109 11.87 -9.08 -12.42
C ASP A 109 11.16 -10.40 -12.78
N ARG A 110 11.54 -11.51 -12.14
CA ARG A 110 10.88 -12.82 -12.23
C ARG A 110 10.87 -13.50 -10.89
N TYR A 111 9.79 -14.21 -10.58
CA TYR A 111 9.67 -14.95 -9.31
C TYR A 111 8.75 -16.15 -9.45
N VAL A 112 8.95 -17.17 -8.61
CA VAL A 112 8.10 -18.36 -8.51
C VAL A 112 7.33 -18.31 -7.21
N VAL A 113 6.00 -18.46 -7.30
CA VAL A 113 5.10 -18.46 -6.14
C VAL A 113 3.96 -19.45 -6.31
N PRO A 114 3.36 -19.95 -5.21
CA PRO A 114 2.11 -20.70 -5.30
C PRO A 114 1.02 -19.86 -5.97
N VAL A 115 0.20 -20.45 -6.84
CA VAL A 115 -0.90 -19.73 -7.50
C VAL A 115 -1.91 -19.14 -6.52
N THR A 116 -1.99 -19.67 -5.30
CA THR A 116 -2.81 -19.13 -4.21
C THR A 116 -2.33 -17.77 -3.70
N SER A 117 -1.10 -17.35 -4.04
CA SER A 117 -0.55 -16.02 -3.74
C SER A 117 -0.88 -15.00 -4.83
N LEU A 118 -1.47 -15.44 -5.94
CA LEU A 118 -1.78 -14.59 -7.09
C LEU A 118 -3.24 -14.14 -7.07
N THR A 119 -3.46 -12.88 -7.42
CA THR A 119 -4.79 -12.31 -7.67
C THR A 119 -4.88 -11.96 -9.14
N ARG A 120 -5.86 -12.53 -9.87
CA ARG A 120 -6.06 -12.19 -11.28
C ARG A 120 -6.46 -10.73 -11.44
N VAL A 121 -5.83 -10.04 -12.37
CA VAL A 121 -6.23 -8.69 -12.75
C VAL A 121 -7.41 -8.81 -13.71
N PRO A 122 -8.60 -8.30 -13.35
CA PRO A 122 -9.78 -8.47 -14.19
C PRO A 122 -9.72 -7.57 -15.43
N ASP A 123 -10.44 -7.98 -16.47
CA ASP A 123 -10.62 -7.18 -17.68
C ASP A 123 -11.11 -5.76 -17.35
N GLY A 124 -10.52 -4.78 -18.03
CA GLY A 124 -10.81 -3.35 -17.82
C GLY A 124 -9.95 -2.69 -16.73
N VAL A 125 -9.09 -3.44 -16.05
CA VAL A 125 -8.06 -2.87 -15.16
C VAL A 125 -6.70 -2.90 -15.87
N PRO A 126 -6.12 -1.74 -16.23
CA PRO A 126 -4.78 -1.70 -16.82
C PRO A 126 -3.73 -2.27 -15.86
N PRO A 127 -2.75 -3.08 -16.32
CA PRO A 127 -1.71 -3.65 -15.47
C PRO A 127 -0.96 -2.60 -14.63
N ARG A 128 -0.68 -1.43 -15.21
CA ARG A 128 -0.03 -0.31 -14.52
C ARG A 128 -0.86 0.19 -13.32
N ARG A 129 -2.20 0.26 -13.47
CA ARG A 129 -3.11 0.65 -12.38
C ARG A 129 -3.28 -0.46 -11.35
N ALA A 130 -3.21 -1.71 -11.76
CA ALA A 130 -3.31 -2.88 -10.87
C ALA A 130 -2.21 -2.91 -9.79
N VAL A 131 -1.11 -2.19 -9.96
CA VAL A 131 -0.06 -1.99 -8.94
C VAL A 131 -0.64 -1.44 -7.64
N LEU A 132 -1.69 -0.62 -7.71
CA LEU A 132 -2.33 -0.01 -6.54
C LEU A 132 -3.14 -1.00 -5.68
N THR A 133 -3.29 -2.27 -6.10
CA THR A 133 -4.14 -3.27 -5.43
C THR A 133 -3.83 -3.39 -3.94
N GLY A 134 -2.56 -3.50 -3.54
CA GLY A 134 -2.19 -3.64 -2.12
C GLY A 134 -2.50 -2.39 -1.28
N THR A 135 -2.45 -1.20 -1.88
CA THR A 135 -2.81 0.03 -1.17
C THR A 135 -4.33 0.21 -1.10
N VAL A 136 -5.06 -0.13 -2.17
CA VAL A 136 -6.53 -0.16 -2.15
C VAL A 136 -7.01 -1.21 -1.14
N GLU A 137 -6.37 -2.38 -1.06
CA GLU A 137 -6.63 -3.39 -0.04
C GLU A 137 -6.53 -2.82 1.39
N THR A 138 -5.48 -2.02 1.64
CA THR A 138 -5.29 -1.33 2.93
C THR A 138 -6.47 -0.40 3.22
N ALA A 139 -6.90 0.39 2.25
CA ALA A 139 -8.06 1.28 2.41
C ALA A 139 -9.37 0.50 2.60
N VAL A 140 -9.60 -0.59 1.85
CA VAL A 140 -10.77 -1.48 2.03
C VAL A 140 -10.80 -2.03 3.44
N ASN A 141 -9.65 -2.48 3.97
CA ASN A 141 -9.58 -2.97 5.35
C ASN A 141 -9.93 -1.88 6.37
N GLY A 142 -9.43 -0.65 6.18
CA GLY A 142 -9.75 0.51 7.00
C GLY A 142 -11.25 0.83 7.02
N LEU A 143 -11.89 0.82 5.85
CA LEU A 143 -13.34 1.00 5.74
C LEU A 143 -14.13 -0.14 6.39
N TRP A 144 -13.68 -1.38 6.23
CA TRP A 144 -14.29 -2.53 6.91
C TRP A 144 -14.16 -2.47 8.43
N GLU A 145 -13.08 -1.89 8.93
CA GLU A 145 -12.87 -1.67 10.37
C GLU A 145 -13.75 -0.55 10.89
N ALA A 146 -13.83 0.57 10.18
CA ALA A 146 -14.62 1.75 10.55
C ALA A 146 -16.14 1.51 10.45
N GLY A 147 -16.58 0.83 9.38
CA GLY A 147 -18.00 0.60 9.13
C GLY A 147 -18.81 1.87 8.90
N PRO A 148 -18.42 2.77 7.96
CA PRO A 148 -19.09 4.04 7.75
C PRO A 148 -20.57 3.86 7.40
N ARG A 149 -21.41 4.80 7.82
CA ARG A 149 -22.88 4.76 7.70
C ARG A 149 -23.41 5.92 6.87
N LEU A 150 -24.65 5.79 6.46
CA LEU A 150 -25.41 6.89 5.82
C LEU A 150 -25.41 8.12 6.70
N GLY A 151 -25.02 9.26 6.12
CA GLY A 151 -25.06 10.55 6.81
C GLY A 151 -23.87 10.83 7.70
N ASP A 152 -22.88 9.93 7.78
CA ASP A 152 -21.66 10.19 8.56
C ASP A 152 -20.89 11.41 8.01
N ARG A 153 -20.25 12.12 8.93
CA ARG A 153 -19.29 13.18 8.66
C ARG A 153 -17.90 12.61 8.88
N ILE A 154 -17.10 12.57 7.83
CA ILE A 154 -15.80 11.90 7.86
C ILE A 154 -14.69 12.87 7.49
N ALA A 155 -13.59 12.82 8.23
CA ALA A 155 -12.32 13.42 7.85
C ALA A 155 -11.25 12.36 7.61
N VAL A 156 -10.41 12.59 6.60
CA VAL A 156 -9.22 11.78 6.32
C VAL A 156 -8.00 12.69 6.47
N ILE A 157 -7.16 12.43 7.47
CA ILE A 157 -5.96 13.24 7.75
C ILE A 157 -4.73 12.58 7.13
N GLY A 158 -4.10 13.31 6.21
CA GLY A 158 -2.99 12.88 5.39
C GLY A 158 -3.44 12.53 3.96
N ALA A 159 -3.21 13.45 3.01
CA ALA A 159 -3.50 13.28 1.60
C ALA A 159 -2.33 12.60 0.85
N GLY A 160 -1.73 11.61 1.48
CA GLY A 160 -0.78 10.69 0.86
C GLY A 160 -1.48 9.54 0.13
N LEU A 161 -0.70 8.51 -0.24
CA LEU A 161 -1.22 7.36 -0.98
C LEU A 161 -2.37 6.66 -0.24
N VAL A 162 -2.19 6.29 1.04
CA VAL A 162 -3.22 5.57 1.81
C VAL A 162 -4.45 6.44 2.08
N GLY A 163 -4.26 7.68 2.56
CA GLY A 163 -5.39 8.57 2.85
C GLY A 163 -6.16 8.96 1.60
N GLY A 164 -5.48 9.21 0.48
CA GLY A 164 -6.13 9.41 -0.81
C GLY A 164 -6.97 8.20 -1.24
N MET A 165 -6.47 6.94 -1.06
CA MET A 165 -7.24 5.73 -1.34
C MET A 165 -8.50 5.63 -0.45
N VAL A 166 -8.37 5.92 0.85
CA VAL A 166 -9.50 5.96 1.78
C VAL A 166 -10.54 6.98 1.30
N ALA A 167 -10.12 8.22 0.98
CA ALA A 167 -11.01 9.26 0.47
C ALA A 167 -11.65 8.87 -0.87
N THR A 168 -10.89 8.21 -1.77
CA THR A 168 -11.42 7.71 -3.04
C THR A 168 -12.55 6.70 -2.84
N LEU A 169 -12.41 5.78 -1.92
CA LEU A 169 -13.45 4.80 -1.64
C LEU A 169 -14.66 5.46 -0.96
N LEU A 170 -14.43 6.38 -0.04
CA LEU A 170 -15.48 7.07 0.70
C LEU A 170 -16.32 8.03 -0.17
N ARG A 171 -15.76 8.60 -1.26
CA ARG A 171 -16.49 9.55 -2.12
C ARG A 171 -17.77 8.99 -2.72
N THR A 172 -17.91 7.68 -2.79
CA THR A 172 -19.12 7.01 -3.31
C THR A 172 -20.12 6.65 -2.22
N PHE A 173 -19.78 6.86 -0.95
CA PHE A 173 -20.71 6.65 0.15
C PHE A 173 -21.65 7.85 0.29
N PRO A 174 -22.90 7.63 0.71
CA PRO A 174 -23.86 8.70 0.95
C PRO A 174 -23.58 9.40 2.31
N LEU A 175 -22.45 10.08 2.38
CA LEU A 175 -21.98 10.81 3.55
C LEU A 175 -22.62 12.20 3.62
N ALA A 176 -22.79 12.75 4.82
CA ALA A 176 -23.15 14.16 5.02
C ALA A 176 -21.97 15.09 4.73
N ARG A 177 -20.74 14.62 4.99
CA ARG A 177 -19.50 15.36 4.72
C ARG A 177 -18.32 14.42 4.57
N LEU A 178 -17.47 14.68 3.59
CA LEU A 178 -16.15 14.07 3.45
C LEU A 178 -15.12 15.16 3.21
N GLN A 179 -14.07 15.22 4.03
CA GLN A 179 -12.97 16.17 3.85
C GLN A 179 -11.62 15.45 3.89
N LEU A 180 -10.78 15.72 2.91
CA LEU A 180 -9.38 15.30 2.87
C LEU A 180 -8.50 16.41 3.42
N VAL A 181 -7.76 16.13 4.49
CA VAL A 181 -7.04 17.13 5.28
C VAL A 181 -5.54 16.92 5.15
N ASP A 182 -4.80 17.97 4.78
CA ASP A 182 -3.34 17.92 4.70
C ASP A 182 -2.71 19.29 4.94
N LEU A 183 -1.48 19.29 5.48
CA LEU A 183 -0.67 20.52 5.67
C LEU A 183 -0.14 21.07 4.35
N ASP A 184 0.12 20.20 3.37
CA ASP A 184 0.65 20.59 2.08
C ASP A 184 -0.48 21.03 1.13
N PRO A 185 -0.57 22.33 0.80
CA PRO A 185 -1.63 22.83 -0.09
C PRO A 185 -1.55 22.26 -1.50
N ALA A 186 -0.39 21.71 -1.92
CA ALA A 186 -0.26 21.05 -3.23
C ALA A 186 -1.12 19.79 -3.31
N ARG A 187 -1.47 19.18 -2.19
CA ARG A 187 -2.34 17.99 -2.10
C ARG A 187 -3.80 18.30 -2.47
N LYS A 188 -4.18 19.58 -2.52
CA LYS A 188 -5.48 19.99 -3.06
C LYS A 188 -5.71 19.48 -4.48
N LYS A 189 -4.66 19.37 -5.30
CA LYS A 189 -4.76 18.81 -6.65
C LYS A 189 -5.28 17.37 -6.66
N LEU A 190 -4.86 16.58 -5.67
CA LEU A 190 -5.38 15.22 -5.52
C LEU A 190 -6.86 15.26 -5.12
N ALA A 191 -7.23 16.04 -4.12
CA ALA A 191 -8.62 16.18 -3.68
C ALA A 191 -9.55 16.60 -4.83
N ASP A 192 -9.12 17.59 -5.64
CA ASP A 192 -9.85 18.05 -6.83
C ASP A 192 -10.03 16.91 -7.87
N ALA A 193 -8.97 16.14 -8.12
CA ALA A 193 -9.03 14.98 -9.03
C ALA A 193 -9.95 13.86 -8.52
N LEU A 194 -10.07 13.71 -7.21
CA LEU A 194 -10.97 12.76 -6.57
C LEU A 194 -12.41 13.27 -6.44
N GLY A 195 -12.64 14.57 -6.59
CA GLY A 195 -13.95 15.20 -6.36
C GLY A 195 -14.35 15.20 -4.87
N VAL A 196 -13.38 15.40 -3.97
CA VAL A 196 -13.59 15.50 -2.52
C VAL A 196 -13.12 16.86 -2.00
N ASP A 197 -13.74 17.34 -0.90
CA ASP A 197 -13.35 18.60 -0.29
C ASP A 197 -11.94 18.49 0.31
N PHE A 198 -11.13 19.55 0.11
CA PHE A 198 -9.81 19.70 0.72
C PHE A 198 -9.86 20.74 1.83
N ALA A 199 -9.18 20.45 2.94
CA ALA A 199 -9.01 21.43 4.02
C ALA A 199 -7.56 21.42 4.55
N HIS A 200 -7.03 22.61 4.89
CA HIS A 200 -5.88 22.71 5.78
C HIS A 200 -6.31 22.24 7.19
N PRO A 201 -5.44 21.64 8.01
CA PRO A 201 -5.83 21.18 9.35
C PRO A 201 -6.54 22.25 10.20
N ASP A 202 -6.14 23.51 10.10
CA ASP A 202 -6.75 24.61 10.88
C ASP A 202 -8.19 24.94 10.41
N ASP A 203 -8.48 24.71 9.12
CA ASP A 203 -9.77 25.01 8.49
C ASP A 203 -10.70 23.78 8.46
N ALA A 204 -10.19 22.61 8.83
CA ALA A 204 -10.96 21.38 8.82
C ALA A 204 -12.12 21.43 9.82
N LEU A 205 -13.31 21.08 9.35
CA LEU A 205 -14.55 21.15 10.12
C LEU A 205 -14.59 20.03 11.17
N PRO A 206 -14.85 20.36 12.43
CA PRO A 206 -14.95 19.38 13.51
C PRO A 206 -16.26 18.58 13.47
N ASP A 207 -16.53 17.87 14.56
CA ASP A 207 -17.75 17.09 14.78
C ASP A 207 -17.90 15.97 13.74
N CYS A 208 -16.80 15.24 13.49
CA CYS A 208 -16.77 14.07 12.62
C CYS A 208 -17.18 12.81 13.40
N ASP A 209 -17.99 11.96 12.77
CA ASP A 209 -18.38 10.66 13.33
C ASP A 209 -17.19 9.69 13.27
N ILE A 210 -16.38 9.77 12.21
CA ILE A 210 -15.16 8.97 12.00
C ILE A 210 -14.05 9.89 11.47
N VAL A 211 -12.84 9.69 11.99
CA VAL A 211 -11.61 10.27 11.44
C VAL A 211 -10.65 9.17 11.05
N PHE A 212 -10.22 9.11 9.80
CA PHE A 212 -9.12 8.25 9.36
C PHE A 212 -7.80 9.02 9.48
N HIS A 213 -6.88 8.50 10.29
CA HIS A 213 -5.55 9.08 10.40
C HIS A 213 -4.54 8.29 9.55
N CYS A 214 -3.96 8.96 8.54
CA CYS A 214 -3.08 8.37 7.53
C CYS A 214 -1.75 9.15 7.36
N SER A 215 -1.50 10.16 8.21
CA SER A 215 -0.35 11.05 8.04
C SER A 215 0.95 10.55 8.69
N ALA A 216 0.86 9.54 9.56
CA ALA A 216 1.96 9.06 10.40
C ALA A 216 2.67 10.20 11.17
N SER A 217 1.93 11.23 11.59
CA SER A 217 2.46 12.37 12.35
C SER A 217 1.74 12.54 13.69
N GLU A 218 2.48 12.97 14.71
CA GLU A 218 1.94 13.27 16.03
C GLU A 218 0.88 14.37 15.94
N GLY A 219 1.19 15.48 15.25
CA GLY A 219 0.25 16.59 15.07
C GLY A 219 -1.02 16.19 14.28
N GLY A 220 -0.91 15.28 13.32
CA GLY A 220 -2.09 14.75 12.60
C GLY A 220 -2.99 13.93 13.51
N LEU A 221 -2.42 13.09 14.38
CA LEU A 221 -3.19 12.31 15.33
C LEU A 221 -3.81 13.19 16.44
N GLU A 222 -3.08 14.20 16.93
CA GLU A 222 -3.63 15.18 17.85
C GLU A 222 -4.78 15.97 17.20
N ARG A 223 -4.60 16.39 15.92
CA ARG A 223 -5.68 17.06 15.17
C ARG A 223 -6.90 16.14 15.01
N SER A 224 -6.70 14.82 14.84
CA SER A 224 -7.79 13.86 14.79
C SER A 224 -8.66 13.91 16.05
N LEU A 225 -8.07 14.04 17.23
CA LEU A 225 -8.79 14.18 18.50
C LEU A 225 -9.66 15.45 18.56
N LYS A 226 -9.25 16.52 17.87
CA LYS A 226 -10.00 17.78 17.83
C LYS A 226 -11.11 17.77 16.76
N LEU A 227 -10.98 16.94 15.74
CA LEU A 227 -11.97 16.83 14.66
C LEU A 227 -13.08 15.82 14.94
N VAL A 228 -12.79 14.76 15.67
CA VAL A 228 -13.78 13.73 15.99
C VAL A 228 -14.85 14.28 16.95
N GLY A 229 -16.11 13.92 16.71
CA GLY A 229 -17.27 14.27 17.55
C GLY A 229 -17.34 13.43 18.84
N ASP A 230 -18.33 13.72 19.69
CA ASP A 230 -18.56 12.99 20.94
C ASP A 230 -18.81 11.50 20.66
N GLU A 231 -18.18 10.61 21.43
CA GLU A 231 -18.24 9.14 21.24
C GLU A 231 -17.74 8.67 19.86
N GLY A 232 -17.13 9.55 19.06
CA GLY A 232 -16.64 9.24 17.73
C GLY A 232 -15.33 8.44 17.75
N GLU A 233 -14.92 7.98 16.57
CA GLU A 233 -13.82 7.05 16.43
C GLU A 233 -12.74 7.56 15.47
N ILE A 234 -11.48 7.35 15.88
CA ILE A 234 -10.30 7.55 15.03
C ILE A 234 -9.81 6.18 14.56
N ILE A 235 -9.75 5.98 13.25
CA ILE A 235 -9.13 4.80 12.64
C ILE A 235 -7.68 5.14 12.33
N GLU A 236 -6.78 4.57 13.11
CA GLU A 236 -5.34 4.76 12.95
C GLU A 236 -4.82 3.81 11.86
N MET A 237 -4.46 4.37 10.72
CA MET A 237 -3.94 3.65 9.56
C MET A 237 -2.42 3.73 9.47
N SER A 238 -1.80 4.56 10.31
CA SER A 238 -0.38 4.87 10.22
C SER A 238 0.48 3.86 10.97
N TRP A 239 1.65 3.58 10.41
CA TRP A 239 2.72 2.88 11.11
C TRP A 239 3.84 3.85 11.46
N TYR A 240 4.05 4.09 12.76
CA TYR A 240 5.04 5.06 13.24
C TYR A 240 6.46 4.50 13.31
N ALA A 241 6.63 3.21 13.06
CA ALA A 241 7.91 2.51 13.20
C ALA A 241 8.49 2.64 14.63
N ASP A 242 9.73 3.11 14.77
CA ASP A 242 10.41 3.30 16.05
C ASP A 242 10.07 4.62 16.76
N ARG A 243 9.25 5.49 16.12
CA ARG A 243 8.88 6.79 16.69
C ARG A 243 7.85 6.66 17.81
N ARG A 244 8.01 7.47 18.84
CA ARG A 244 7.01 7.63 19.90
C ARG A 244 6.08 8.79 19.57
N VAL A 245 4.82 8.67 19.96
CA VAL A 245 3.78 9.68 19.76
C VAL A 245 3.20 10.06 21.11
N SER A 246 3.10 11.36 21.38
CA SER A 246 2.51 11.92 22.58
C SER A 246 1.13 12.49 22.28
N LEU A 247 0.14 12.24 23.15
CA LEU A 247 -1.24 12.71 22.95
C LEU A 247 -1.79 13.27 24.26
N PRO A 248 -2.63 14.35 24.18
CA PRO A 248 -3.28 14.96 25.35
C PRO A 248 -4.53 14.16 25.77
N LEU A 249 -4.35 12.90 26.17
CA LEU A 249 -5.48 11.99 26.52
C LEU A 249 -6.25 12.42 27.78
N GLY A 250 -5.70 13.33 28.59
CA GLY A 250 -6.38 13.89 29.75
C GLY A 250 -7.41 14.97 29.41
N GLU A 251 -7.48 15.43 28.17
CA GLU A 251 -8.44 16.44 27.69
C GLU A 251 -9.71 15.76 27.11
N ASP A 252 -10.08 16.14 25.90
CA ASP A 252 -11.28 15.70 25.18
C ASP A 252 -11.41 14.17 25.08
N PHE A 253 -10.29 13.47 24.91
CA PHE A 253 -10.31 12.00 24.71
C PHE A 253 -11.10 11.29 25.79
N HIS A 254 -10.81 11.58 27.09
CA HIS A 254 -11.51 10.95 28.18
C HIS A 254 -12.92 11.56 28.39
N ALA A 255 -13.02 12.89 28.37
CA ALA A 255 -14.27 13.58 28.68
C ALA A 255 -15.37 13.30 27.65
N ARG A 256 -15.02 13.15 26.38
CA ARG A 256 -15.94 12.94 25.25
C ARG A 256 -16.03 11.47 24.82
N ARG A 257 -15.40 10.54 25.58
CA ARG A 257 -15.42 9.09 25.35
C ARG A 257 -14.98 8.70 23.95
N LEU A 258 -13.92 9.36 23.46
CA LEU A 258 -13.38 9.08 22.13
C LEU A 258 -12.67 7.75 22.08
N SER A 259 -12.54 7.16 20.90
CA SER A 259 -11.76 5.93 20.67
C SER A 259 -10.73 6.08 19.57
N ILE A 260 -9.60 5.39 19.74
CA ILE A 260 -8.56 5.22 18.70
C ILE A 260 -8.43 3.72 18.46
N ARG A 261 -8.62 3.30 17.23
CA ARG A 261 -8.53 1.91 16.83
C ARG A 261 -7.59 1.74 15.63
N ALA A 262 -6.59 0.88 15.78
CA ALA A 262 -5.67 0.59 14.69
C ALA A 262 -6.31 -0.30 13.62
N SER A 263 -6.04 0.00 12.36
CA SER A 263 -6.32 -0.86 11.22
C SER A 263 -5.01 -1.27 10.55
N GLN A 264 -4.65 -2.54 10.67
CA GLN A 264 -3.45 -3.12 10.07
C GLN A 264 -3.84 -4.19 9.07
N VAL A 265 -3.35 -4.05 7.82
CA VAL A 265 -3.80 -4.83 6.66
C VAL A 265 -3.44 -6.33 6.71
N GLY A 266 -2.44 -6.73 7.51
CA GLY A 266 -2.07 -8.15 7.68
C GLY A 266 -3.20 -9.02 8.27
N ALA A 267 -4.21 -8.38 8.91
CA ALA A 267 -5.39 -9.07 9.42
C ALA A 267 -6.67 -8.47 8.84
N VAL A 268 -7.59 -9.33 8.40
CA VAL A 268 -8.93 -8.88 7.96
C VAL A 268 -9.64 -8.20 9.13
N ALA A 269 -10.24 -7.04 8.87
CA ALA A 269 -10.99 -6.25 9.84
C ALA A 269 -11.95 -7.11 10.70
N ARG A 270 -12.00 -6.81 12.02
CA ARG A 270 -12.73 -7.61 12.99
C ARG A 270 -14.18 -7.89 12.59
N ALA A 271 -14.86 -6.91 12.03
CA ALA A 271 -16.27 -7.03 11.61
C ALA A 271 -16.46 -7.96 10.39
N ARG A 272 -15.40 -8.30 9.65
CA ARG A 272 -15.47 -9.07 8.39
C ARG A 272 -14.78 -10.42 8.44
N ARG A 273 -13.83 -10.67 9.36
CA ARG A 273 -12.98 -11.87 9.41
C ARG A 273 -13.71 -13.21 9.49
N HIS A 274 -14.98 -13.21 9.89
CA HIS A 274 -15.81 -14.43 9.93
C HIS A 274 -16.36 -14.82 8.57
N ARG A 275 -16.32 -13.94 7.58
CA ARG A 275 -16.95 -14.10 6.27
C ARG A 275 -16.05 -13.73 5.09
N ARG A 276 -14.86 -13.19 5.36
CA ARG A 276 -13.91 -12.71 4.36
C ARG A 276 -12.50 -13.15 4.71
N THR A 277 -11.76 -13.55 3.69
CA THR A 277 -10.34 -13.87 3.75
C THR A 277 -9.50 -12.70 3.23
N ASN A 278 -8.18 -12.79 3.32
CA ASN A 278 -7.27 -11.86 2.65
C ASN A 278 -7.42 -11.92 1.13
N ALA A 279 -7.65 -13.12 0.55
CA ALA A 279 -7.90 -13.26 -0.88
C ALA A 279 -9.17 -12.52 -1.32
N ASP A 280 -10.30 -12.69 -0.61
CA ASP A 280 -11.55 -11.95 -0.91
C ASP A 280 -11.34 -10.43 -0.87
N ARG A 281 -10.45 -9.94 0.02
CA ARG A 281 -10.14 -8.52 0.15
C ARG A 281 -9.30 -8.03 -1.01
N LEU A 282 -8.29 -8.79 -1.43
CA LEU A 282 -7.48 -8.50 -2.63
C LEU A 282 -8.32 -8.50 -3.90
N GLU A 283 -9.21 -9.49 -4.07
CA GLU A 283 -10.15 -9.54 -5.19
C GLU A 283 -11.08 -8.31 -5.20
N THR A 284 -11.57 -7.90 -4.02
CA THR A 284 -12.35 -6.67 -3.88
C THR A 284 -11.52 -5.46 -4.30
N ALA A 285 -10.28 -5.36 -3.83
CA ALA A 285 -9.39 -4.23 -4.11
C ALA A 285 -9.06 -4.10 -5.60
N VAL A 286 -8.69 -5.19 -6.26
CA VAL A 286 -8.35 -5.16 -7.69
C VAL A 286 -9.57 -4.84 -8.56
N ALA A 287 -10.77 -5.31 -8.18
CA ALA A 287 -12.00 -5.02 -8.91
C ALA A 287 -12.39 -3.53 -8.87
N LEU A 288 -12.12 -2.84 -7.76
CA LEU A 288 -12.35 -1.41 -7.61
C LEU A 288 -11.47 -0.56 -8.55
N LEU A 289 -10.31 -1.08 -8.95
CA LEU A 289 -9.37 -0.41 -9.85
C LEU A 289 -9.85 -0.29 -11.30
N LYS A 290 -11.07 -0.74 -11.63
CA LYS A 290 -11.72 -0.41 -12.92
C LYS A 290 -11.97 1.09 -13.07
N ASP A 291 -12.17 1.80 -11.96
CA ASP A 291 -12.39 3.25 -11.98
C ASP A 291 -11.09 3.99 -12.36
N PRO A 292 -11.09 4.79 -13.43
CA PRO A 292 -9.91 5.53 -13.88
C PRO A 292 -9.45 6.62 -12.91
N VAL A 293 -10.25 7.00 -11.91
CA VAL A 293 -9.85 7.98 -10.89
C VAL A 293 -8.56 7.57 -10.17
N PHE A 294 -8.30 6.27 -10.06
CA PHE A 294 -7.09 5.76 -9.42
C PHE A 294 -5.80 6.11 -10.18
N ASP A 295 -5.88 6.53 -11.45
CA ASP A 295 -4.69 6.99 -12.18
C ASP A 295 -4.06 8.25 -11.57
N ALA A 296 -4.84 9.04 -10.80
CA ALA A 296 -4.33 10.20 -10.06
C ALA A 296 -3.21 9.86 -9.05
N PHE A 297 -3.08 8.60 -8.67
CA PHE A 297 -2.06 8.14 -7.73
C PHE A 297 -0.77 7.67 -8.37
N LEU A 298 -0.76 7.44 -9.68
CA LEU A 298 0.40 6.96 -10.44
C LEU A 298 1.30 8.14 -10.84
N THR A 299 2.07 8.66 -9.88
CA THR A 299 2.77 9.94 -9.99
C THR A 299 4.29 9.75 -10.11
N GLY A 300 4.75 9.32 -11.23
CA GLY A 300 6.17 9.10 -11.52
C GLY A 300 6.45 7.70 -12.00
N THR A 301 7.56 7.56 -12.72
CA THR A 301 7.96 6.29 -13.33
C THR A 301 9.48 6.25 -13.45
N SER A 302 10.07 5.11 -13.12
CA SER A 302 11.49 4.79 -13.36
C SER A 302 11.59 3.35 -13.90
N THR A 303 12.70 3.05 -14.55
CA THR A 303 13.02 1.67 -14.93
C THR A 303 13.47 0.87 -13.71
N PHE A 304 13.39 -0.46 -13.79
CA PHE A 304 13.84 -1.32 -12.70
C PHE A 304 15.34 -1.12 -12.35
N LYS A 305 16.15 -0.78 -13.33
CA LYS A 305 17.58 -0.48 -13.08
C LYS A 305 17.78 0.78 -12.24
N GLU A 306 16.86 1.73 -12.33
CA GLU A 306 16.89 3.00 -11.58
C GLU A 306 16.21 2.90 -10.20
N LEU A 307 15.68 1.73 -9.83
CA LEU A 307 14.96 1.56 -8.56
C LEU A 307 15.80 1.97 -7.33
N PRO A 308 17.09 1.61 -7.19
CA PRO A 308 17.90 2.06 -6.05
C PRO A 308 17.95 3.59 -5.95
N ASP A 309 18.14 4.28 -7.08
CA ASP A 309 18.20 5.74 -7.14
C ASP A 309 16.84 6.37 -6.84
N ALA A 310 15.74 5.79 -7.35
CA ALA A 310 14.38 6.27 -7.08
C ALA A 310 14.04 6.17 -5.58
N VAL A 311 14.40 5.08 -4.91
CA VAL A 311 14.21 4.94 -3.46
C VAL A 311 15.03 5.97 -2.70
N GLN A 312 16.29 6.20 -3.10
CA GLN A 312 17.15 7.21 -2.48
C GLN A 312 16.58 8.62 -2.65
N GLN A 313 16.07 8.96 -3.83
CA GLN A 313 15.45 10.27 -4.09
C GLN A 313 14.15 10.47 -3.32
N LEU A 314 13.32 9.43 -3.19
CA LEU A 314 12.11 9.46 -2.35
C LEU A 314 12.46 9.66 -0.88
N SER A 315 13.52 8.99 -0.41
CA SER A 315 14.05 9.13 0.95
C SER A 315 14.55 10.54 1.22
N ALA A 316 15.33 11.10 0.29
CA ALA A 316 15.84 12.47 0.38
C ALA A 316 14.78 13.56 0.17
N GLY A 317 13.55 13.20 -0.22
CA GLY A 317 12.47 14.15 -0.53
C GLY A 317 12.70 14.97 -1.81
N THR A 318 13.66 14.59 -2.66
CA THR A 318 13.91 15.23 -3.96
C THR A 318 12.99 14.70 -5.07
N LEU A 319 12.38 13.56 -4.86
CA LEU A 319 11.32 13.00 -5.68
C LEU A 319 10.02 12.97 -4.86
N ASP A 320 9.00 13.74 -5.29
CA ASP A 320 7.66 13.65 -4.69
C ASP A 320 6.78 12.74 -5.53
N ALA A 321 6.30 11.67 -4.92
CA ALA A 321 5.37 10.74 -5.54
C ALA A 321 4.37 10.20 -4.52
N LEU A 322 3.15 9.92 -4.99
CA LEU A 322 2.17 9.13 -4.24
C LEU A 322 2.49 7.63 -4.38
N CYS A 323 2.38 7.09 -5.57
CA CYS A 323 2.89 5.76 -5.94
C CYS A 323 3.85 5.93 -7.13
N HIS A 324 5.15 5.72 -6.90
CA HIS A 324 6.15 5.72 -7.96
C HIS A 324 6.18 4.36 -8.64
N ILE A 325 5.98 4.32 -9.94
CA ILE A 325 5.91 3.09 -10.71
C ILE A 325 7.31 2.70 -11.19
N ILE A 326 7.61 1.43 -11.04
CA ILE A 326 8.82 0.80 -11.61
C ILE A 326 8.40 -0.04 -12.80
N GLU A 327 8.99 0.23 -13.96
CA GLU A 327 8.77 -0.50 -15.20
C GLU A 327 9.87 -1.52 -15.44
N TYR A 328 9.47 -2.74 -15.79
CA TYR A 328 10.39 -3.85 -16.04
C TYR A 328 10.57 -4.06 -17.55
N PRO A 329 11.74 -4.54 -17.99
CA PRO A 329 11.99 -4.78 -19.41
C PRO A 329 10.98 -5.76 -20.01
N THR A 330 10.40 -5.42 -21.15
CA THR A 330 9.64 -6.36 -21.98
C THR A 330 10.60 -7.23 -22.79
N THR A 331 10.27 -8.51 -23.02
CA THR A 331 11.11 -9.50 -23.71
C THR A 331 11.46 -9.12 -25.17
N GLU A 332 10.93 -8.02 -25.71
CA GLU A 332 11.17 -7.56 -27.09
C GLU A 332 12.40 -6.62 -27.25
N SER A 333 13.08 -6.23 -26.17
CA SER A 333 14.17 -5.24 -26.20
C SER A 333 15.58 -5.84 -26.35
N THR A 334 15.69 -7.12 -26.73
CA THR A 334 16.98 -7.77 -27.00
C THR A 334 17.00 -8.33 -28.43
N ARG A 335 16.97 -7.44 -29.42
CA ARG A 335 17.40 -7.69 -30.79
C ARG A 335 18.21 -6.52 -31.32
#